data_96af2dc63f39ae3b6e33bd682def6b87
#
_entry.id   96af2dc63f39ae3b6e33bd682def6b87
#
_cell.length_a   1.000
_cell.length_b   1.000
_cell.length_c   1.000
_cell.angle_alpha   90.00
_cell.angle_beta   90.00
_cell.angle_gamma   90.00
#
_symmetry.space_group_name_H-M   'P 1'
#
loop_
_entity.id
_entity.type
_entity.pdbx_description
1 polymer ?
#
loop_
_entity_poly.entity_id
_entity_poly.type
_entity_poly.pdbx_seq_one_letter_code
_entity_poly.pdbx_strand_id
1 'polypeptide(L)'
;MHSTSARLDLRKSCILLVDDNPTSLEMITQIMTGFRVRQIKACKSAEEARIMIAAERFDLILIDFEMPDEDGPSLVRHIRSEPKQPNHTAPIVLLNAVTSLHTVTRARDVGANMVVKKPIAPTILLNRIEWIARNSREFIGSSSYCGPDRRFKNLPRALNAEERRADALALMADPARAMSQDDVSALFG
;
A
#
# COMPACT_ATOMS: atom_id res chain seq x y z
N MET A 1 -26.99 6.48 19.06
CA MET A 1 -26.09 5.37 19.48
C MET A 1 -24.76 5.59 18.81
N HIS A 2 -23.76 6.06 19.56
CA HIS A 2 -22.41 6.26 19.03
C HIS A 2 -21.75 4.88 18.95
N SER A 3 -21.58 4.38 17.73
CA SER A 3 -20.77 3.19 17.50
C SER A 3 -19.34 3.54 17.93
N THR A 4 -18.88 2.94 19.01
CA THR A 4 -17.50 3.04 19.47
C THR A 4 -16.66 2.27 18.46
N SER A 5 -16.22 2.98 17.41
CA SER A 5 -15.27 2.43 16.44
C SER A 5 -14.01 1.98 17.21
N ALA A 6 -13.79 0.68 17.27
CA ALA A 6 -12.62 0.12 17.92
C ALA A 6 -11.36 0.80 17.33
N ARG A 7 -10.63 1.52 18.19
CA ARG A 7 -9.42 2.25 17.81
C ARG A 7 -8.32 1.24 17.48
N LEU A 8 -7.69 1.37 16.34
CA LEU A 8 -6.59 0.49 15.92
C LEU A 8 -5.44 0.59 16.93
N ASP A 9 -5.00 -0.55 17.47
CA ASP A 9 -3.87 -0.62 18.39
C ASP A 9 -2.64 -1.21 17.69
N LEU A 10 -1.68 -0.38 17.37
CA LEU A 10 -0.45 -0.75 16.68
C LEU A 10 0.72 -1.09 17.62
N ARG A 11 0.51 -1.10 18.94
CA ARG A 11 1.59 -1.29 19.93
C ARG A 11 2.31 -2.63 19.82
N LYS A 12 1.62 -3.66 19.32
CA LYS A 12 2.17 -5.02 19.17
C LYS A 12 2.58 -5.32 17.72
N SER A 13 2.31 -4.41 16.80
CA SER A 13 2.61 -4.61 15.39
C SER A 13 4.11 -4.49 15.10
N CYS A 14 4.61 -5.38 14.25
CA CYS A 14 5.94 -5.32 13.69
C CYS A 14 5.86 -4.73 12.28
N ILE A 15 6.55 -3.61 12.04
CA ILE A 15 6.46 -2.87 10.78
C ILE A 15 7.84 -2.80 10.11
N LEU A 16 7.88 -3.06 8.81
CA LEU A 16 9.07 -2.87 7.98
C LEU A 16 8.92 -1.58 7.17
N LEU A 17 9.97 -0.76 7.17
CA LEU A 17 10.14 0.42 6.35
C LEU A 17 11.25 0.17 5.34
N VAL A 18 10.98 0.43 4.07
CA VAL A 18 11.95 0.28 2.97
C VAL A 18 11.99 1.58 2.18
N ASP A 19 13.09 2.31 2.25
CA ASP A 19 13.28 3.59 1.55
C ASP A 19 14.79 3.87 1.49
N ASP A 20 15.34 4.19 0.33
CA ASP A 20 16.77 4.45 0.18
C ASP A 20 17.20 5.79 0.81
N ASN A 21 16.26 6.69 1.04
CA ASN A 21 16.48 7.99 1.64
C ASN A 21 16.44 7.93 3.17
N PRO A 22 17.55 8.15 3.88
CA PRO A 22 17.61 8.08 5.33
C PRO A 22 16.71 9.12 6.04
N THR A 23 16.54 10.30 5.46
CA THR A 23 15.66 11.33 6.01
C THR A 23 14.19 10.91 5.93
N SER A 24 13.80 10.26 4.84
CA SER A 24 12.47 9.68 4.67
C SER A 24 12.22 8.57 5.70
N LEU A 25 13.18 7.65 5.88
CA LEU A 25 13.10 6.59 6.90
C LEU A 25 12.94 7.16 8.30
N GLU A 26 13.73 8.18 8.66
CA GLU A 26 13.64 8.82 9.97
C GLU A 26 12.26 9.45 10.19
N MET A 27 11.78 10.20 9.21
CA MET A 27 10.45 10.84 9.28
C MET A 27 9.33 9.81 9.45
N ILE A 28 9.34 8.73 8.66
CA ILE A 28 8.32 7.68 8.75
C ILE A 28 8.43 6.95 10.08
N THR A 29 9.64 6.70 10.57
CA THR A 29 9.87 6.08 11.88
C THR A 29 9.28 6.94 12.99
N GLN A 30 9.45 8.26 12.95
CA GLN A 30 8.86 9.18 13.94
C GLN A 30 7.32 9.15 13.87
N ILE A 31 6.75 9.12 12.68
CA ILE A 31 5.29 8.99 12.50
C ILE A 31 4.78 7.68 13.13
N MET A 32 5.43 6.54 12.84
CA MET A 32 5.05 5.24 13.39
C MET A 32 5.21 5.19 14.91
N THR A 33 6.27 5.79 15.44
CA THR A 33 6.48 5.93 16.88
C THR A 33 5.37 6.77 17.52
N GLY A 34 4.93 7.84 16.86
CA GLY A 34 3.76 8.63 17.26
C GLY A 34 2.47 7.79 17.31
N PHE A 35 2.32 6.79 16.46
CA PHE A 35 1.22 5.81 16.51
C PHE A 35 1.44 4.69 17.54
N ARG A 36 2.49 4.80 18.37
CA ARG A 36 2.86 3.87 19.43
C ARG A 36 3.32 2.49 18.93
N VAL A 37 3.75 2.38 17.67
CA VAL A 37 4.42 1.18 17.18
C VAL A 37 5.74 1.00 17.92
N ARG A 38 6.01 -0.22 18.44
CA ARG A 38 7.21 -0.50 19.22
C ARG A 38 8.27 -1.28 18.45
N GLN A 39 7.84 -2.02 17.44
CA GLN A 39 8.73 -2.84 16.62
C GLN A 39 8.73 -2.27 15.19
N ILE A 40 9.71 -1.41 14.94
CA ILE A 40 9.93 -0.79 13.64
C ILE A 40 11.30 -1.24 13.17
N LYS A 41 11.34 -1.85 11.98
CA LYS A 41 12.56 -2.19 11.28
C LYS A 41 12.66 -1.37 10.02
N ALA A 42 13.86 -0.94 9.67
CA ALA A 42 14.10 -0.11 8.51
C ALA A 42 15.29 -0.65 7.73
N CYS A 43 15.20 -0.58 6.40
CA CYS A 43 16.28 -0.93 5.49
C CYS A 43 16.28 0.03 4.29
N LYS A 44 17.43 0.10 3.61
CA LYS A 44 17.69 1.11 2.58
C LYS A 44 17.71 0.54 1.15
N SER A 45 17.49 -0.74 1.00
CA SER A 45 17.49 -1.39 -0.31
C SER A 45 16.48 -2.54 -0.37
N ALA A 46 16.08 -2.90 -1.59
CA ALA A 46 15.24 -4.07 -1.82
C ALA A 46 15.94 -5.38 -1.42
N GLU A 47 17.27 -5.46 -1.55
CA GLU A 47 18.05 -6.63 -1.15
C GLU A 47 17.99 -6.84 0.36
N GLU A 48 18.25 -5.80 1.16
CA GLU A 48 18.11 -5.86 2.62
C GLU A 48 16.68 -6.23 3.02
N ALA A 49 15.68 -5.65 2.36
CA ALA A 49 14.28 -5.94 2.60
C ALA A 49 13.96 -7.43 2.38
N ARG A 50 14.48 -8.05 1.30
CA ARG A 50 14.28 -9.48 1.02
C ARG A 50 14.82 -10.37 2.13
N ILE A 51 16.01 -10.06 2.65
CA ILE A 51 16.62 -10.81 3.77
C ILE A 51 15.71 -10.73 5.00
N MET A 52 15.22 -9.53 5.35
CA MET A 52 14.34 -9.34 6.50
C MET A 52 12.99 -10.05 6.31
N ILE A 53 12.40 -9.92 5.13
CA ILE A 53 11.09 -10.50 4.78
C ILE A 53 11.14 -12.04 4.80
N ALA A 54 12.27 -12.64 4.44
CA ALA A 54 12.45 -14.08 4.50
C ALA A 54 12.65 -14.58 5.95
N ALA A 55 13.25 -13.75 6.82
CA ALA A 55 13.61 -14.13 8.18
C ALA A 55 12.47 -13.99 9.19
N GLU A 56 11.55 -13.03 8.99
CA GLU A 56 10.52 -12.72 9.98
C GLU A 56 9.21 -12.21 9.35
N ARG A 57 8.15 -12.22 10.17
CA ARG A 57 6.82 -11.77 9.76
C ARG A 57 6.60 -10.31 10.15
N PHE A 58 6.01 -9.56 9.22
CA PHE A 58 5.59 -8.17 9.42
C PHE A 58 4.07 -8.05 9.33
N ASP A 59 3.50 -7.20 10.17
CA ASP A 59 2.07 -6.86 10.16
C ASP A 59 1.75 -5.76 9.15
N LEU A 60 2.76 -4.99 8.75
CA LEU A 60 2.66 -3.95 7.72
C LEU A 60 4.05 -3.71 7.12
N ILE A 61 4.10 -3.52 5.81
CA ILE A 61 5.31 -3.17 5.08
C ILE A 61 5.06 -1.85 4.34
N LEU A 62 5.86 -0.82 4.60
CA LEU A 62 5.85 0.46 3.89
C LEU A 62 7.08 0.48 2.98
N ILE A 63 6.87 0.65 1.68
CA ILE A 63 7.94 0.57 0.68
C ILE A 63 7.93 1.84 -0.17
N ASP A 64 9.06 2.47 -0.33
CA ASP A 64 9.19 3.54 -1.32
C ASP A 64 8.98 3.00 -2.73
N PHE A 65 8.30 3.78 -3.55
CA PHE A 65 8.01 3.38 -4.93
C PHE A 65 9.26 3.43 -5.81
N GLU A 66 10.09 4.45 -5.61
CA GLU A 66 11.28 4.70 -6.41
C GLU A 66 12.54 4.48 -5.58
N MET A 67 13.27 3.41 -5.85
CA MET A 67 14.57 3.13 -5.27
C MET A 67 15.60 2.85 -6.40
N PRO A 68 16.89 3.15 -6.19
CA PRO A 68 17.90 3.14 -7.27
C PRO A 68 18.07 1.79 -7.98
N ASP A 69 18.18 0.70 -7.21
CA ASP A 69 18.55 -0.61 -7.75
C ASP A 69 17.33 -1.43 -8.17
N GLU A 70 16.28 -1.38 -7.40
CA GLU A 70 15.03 -2.08 -7.66
C GLU A 70 13.85 -1.27 -7.11
N ASP A 71 12.87 -0.98 -7.95
CA ASP A 71 11.70 -0.23 -7.53
C ASP A 71 10.77 -1.00 -6.58
N GLY A 72 10.01 -0.26 -5.78
CA GLY A 72 9.08 -0.82 -4.81
C GLY A 72 8.07 -1.80 -5.42
N PRO A 73 7.43 -1.51 -6.57
CA PRO A 73 6.56 -2.46 -7.25
C PRO A 73 7.20 -3.81 -7.57
N SER A 74 8.47 -3.84 -7.95
CA SER A 74 9.20 -5.08 -8.21
C SER A 74 9.43 -5.89 -6.93
N LEU A 75 9.77 -5.22 -5.84
CA LEU A 75 9.86 -5.85 -4.51
C LEU A 75 8.50 -6.42 -4.07
N VAL A 76 7.39 -5.67 -4.25
CA VAL A 76 6.03 -6.18 -3.97
C VAL A 76 5.75 -7.44 -4.77
N ARG A 77 6.04 -7.44 -6.08
CA ARG A 77 5.84 -8.62 -6.94
C ARG A 77 6.63 -9.82 -6.41
N HIS A 78 7.89 -9.61 -6.00
CA HIS A 78 8.71 -10.67 -5.41
C HIS A 78 8.04 -11.24 -4.14
N ILE A 79 7.60 -10.39 -3.22
CA ILE A 79 6.92 -10.82 -1.99
C ILE A 79 5.65 -11.64 -2.32
N ARG A 80 4.90 -11.24 -3.34
CA ARG A 80 3.65 -11.89 -3.76
C ARG A 80 3.86 -13.18 -4.57
N SER A 81 5.03 -13.35 -5.22
CA SER A 81 5.33 -14.53 -6.03
C SER A 81 5.73 -15.76 -5.20
N GLU A 82 6.08 -15.57 -3.94
CA GLU A 82 6.58 -16.63 -3.06
C GLU A 82 5.53 -17.08 -2.01
N PRO A 83 4.61 -18.01 -2.34
CA PRO A 83 3.50 -18.40 -1.44
C PRO A 83 3.94 -18.95 -0.09
N LYS A 84 5.15 -19.47 0.01
CA LYS A 84 5.71 -20.02 1.25
C LYS A 84 6.36 -18.97 2.15
N GLN A 85 6.54 -17.72 1.66
CA GLN A 85 7.10 -16.65 2.47
C GLN A 85 6.15 -16.20 3.57
N PRO A 86 6.67 -15.89 4.77
CA PRO A 86 5.85 -15.43 5.90
C PRO A 86 5.01 -14.18 5.57
N ASN A 87 5.51 -13.36 4.65
CA ASN A 87 4.94 -12.05 4.30
C ASN A 87 4.15 -12.02 2.98
N HIS A 88 3.90 -13.18 2.38
CA HIS A 88 3.17 -13.29 1.11
C HIS A 88 1.83 -12.53 1.12
N THR A 89 1.10 -12.59 2.22
CA THR A 89 -0.19 -11.89 2.39
C THR A 89 -0.11 -10.64 3.26
N ALA A 90 1.07 -10.26 3.74
CA ALA A 90 1.24 -9.08 4.58
C ALA A 90 0.70 -7.82 3.88
N PRO A 91 0.04 -6.91 4.59
CA PRO A 91 -0.35 -5.62 4.05
C PRO A 91 0.87 -4.83 3.56
N ILE A 92 0.81 -4.33 2.32
CA ILE A 92 1.87 -3.53 1.73
C ILE A 92 1.30 -2.20 1.26
N VAL A 93 1.94 -1.11 1.68
CA VAL A 93 1.67 0.26 1.26
C VAL A 93 2.87 0.79 0.49
N LEU A 94 2.65 1.23 -0.73
CA LEU A 94 3.66 1.93 -1.51
C LEU A 94 3.60 3.44 -1.23
N LEU A 95 4.76 4.05 -1.06
CA LEU A 95 4.92 5.48 -0.82
C LEU A 95 5.46 6.10 -2.10
N ASN A 96 4.82 7.16 -2.63
CA ASN A 96 5.29 7.77 -3.88
C ASN A 96 5.13 9.29 -3.89
N ALA A 97 6.10 9.98 -4.50
CA ALA A 97 6.05 11.43 -4.65
C ALA A 97 5.02 11.86 -5.72
N VAL A 98 4.91 11.11 -6.81
CA VAL A 98 4.01 11.40 -7.93
C VAL A 98 2.98 10.28 -8.08
N THR A 99 1.72 10.61 -7.86
CA THR A 99 0.61 9.67 -8.06
C THR A 99 -0.09 9.96 -9.37
N SER A 100 0.34 9.28 -10.43
CA SER A 100 -0.38 9.22 -11.70
C SER A 100 -1.28 7.98 -11.75
N LEU A 101 -2.25 7.95 -12.64
CA LEU A 101 -3.09 6.77 -12.86
C LEU A 101 -2.21 5.53 -13.19
N HIS A 102 -1.17 5.70 -13.99
CA HIS A 102 -0.21 4.65 -14.32
C HIS A 102 0.47 4.08 -13.07
N THR A 103 0.98 4.95 -12.19
CA THR A 103 1.64 4.56 -10.94
C THR A 103 0.70 3.78 -10.04
N VAL A 104 -0.52 4.28 -9.86
CA VAL A 104 -1.53 3.63 -9.01
C VAL A 104 -1.97 2.29 -9.58
N THR A 105 -2.18 2.22 -10.89
CA THR A 105 -2.52 0.97 -11.58
C THR A 105 -1.40 -0.06 -11.43
N ARG A 106 -0.15 0.36 -11.63
CA ARG A 106 1.02 -0.51 -11.47
C ARG A 106 1.13 -1.05 -10.05
N ALA A 107 0.96 -0.20 -9.03
CA ALA A 107 0.97 -0.61 -7.62
C ALA A 107 -0.12 -1.67 -7.33
N ARG A 108 -1.33 -1.44 -7.81
CA ARG A 108 -2.44 -2.38 -7.68
C ARG A 108 -2.16 -3.69 -8.39
N ASP A 109 -1.57 -3.64 -9.59
CA ASP A 109 -1.32 -4.81 -10.42
C ASP A 109 -0.22 -5.73 -9.88
N VAL A 110 0.70 -5.21 -9.08
CA VAL A 110 1.69 -6.02 -8.37
C VAL A 110 1.18 -6.55 -7.02
N GLY A 111 -0.01 -6.18 -6.58
CA GLY A 111 -0.63 -6.67 -5.36
C GLY A 111 -0.35 -5.83 -4.11
N ALA A 112 -0.04 -4.55 -4.26
CA ALA A 112 -0.03 -3.61 -3.13
C ALA A 112 -1.45 -3.39 -2.59
N ASN A 113 -1.56 -3.13 -1.29
CA ASN A 113 -2.84 -2.84 -0.65
C ASN A 113 -3.27 -1.38 -0.83
N MET A 114 -2.31 -0.47 -0.92
CA MET A 114 -2.55 0.98 -1.00
C MET A 114 -1.33 1.72 -1.57
N VAL A 115 -1.57 2.92 -2.09
CA VAL A 115 -0.53 3.92 -2.38
C VAL A 115 -0.79 5.15 -1.51
N VAL A 116 0.26 5.69 -0.90
CA VAL A 116 0.23 6.95 -0.15
C VAL A 116 1.18 7.94 -0.78
N LYS A 117 0.66 9.15 -1.01
CA LYS A 117 1.44 10.24 -1.63
C LYS A 117 2.39 10.85 -0.62
N LYS A 118 3.64 11.07 -1.02
CA LYS A 118 4.61 11.92 -0.31
C LYS A 118 4.35 13.41 -0.67
N PRO A 119 4.50 14.37 0.27
CA PRO A 119 4.92 14.20 1.66
C PRO A 119 3.83 13.53 2.51
N ILE A 120 4.24 12.64 3.43
CA ILE A 120 3.32 11.81 4.20
C ILE A 120 2.73 12.61 5.36
N ALA A 121 1.43 12.91 5.29
CA ALA A 121 0.69 13.44 6.42
C ALA A 121 0.35 12.31 7.41
N PRO A 122 0.71 12.43 8.72
CA PRO A 122 0.45 11.37 9.69
C PRO A 122 -1.01 10.91 9.76
N THR A 123 -1.95 11.85 9.70
CA THR A 123 -3.38 11.55 9.71
C THR A 123 -3.83 10.74 8.50
N ILE A 124 -3.31 11.07 7.32
CA ILE A 124 -3.61 10.32 6.08
C ILE A 124 -3.07 8.90 6.21
N LEU A 125 -1.81 8.73 6.61
CA LEU A 125 -1.22 7.41 6.76
C LEU A 125 -1.98 6.55 7.78
N LEU A 126 -2.33 7.10 8.94
CA LEU A 126 -3.12 6.40 9.96
C LEU A 126 -4.46 5.94 9.40
N ASN A 127 -5.20 6.84 8.74
CA ASN A 127 -6.49 6.51 8.15
C ASN A 127 -6.38 5.37 7.12
N ARG A 128 -5.30 5.32 6.34
CA ARG A 128 -5.06 4.25 5.36
C ARG A 128 -4.73 2.92 6.03
N ILE A 129 -3.91 2.94 7.08
CA ILE A 129 -3.61 1.74 7.88
C ILE A 129 -4.89 1.22 8.54
N GLU A 130 -5.70 2.10 9.14
CA GLU A 130 -6.99 1.72 9.72
C GLU A 130 -7.93 1.13 8.67
N TRP A 131 -7.98 1.74 7.49
CA TRP A 131 -8.80 1.24 6.40
C TRP A 131 -8.38 -0.17 5.97
N ILE A 132 -7.08 -0.43 5.78
CA ILE A 132 -6.53 -1.75 5.45
C ILE A 132 -6.89 -2.78 6.54
N ALA A 133 -6.74 -2.40 7.81
CA ALA A 133 -7.03 -3.29 8.94
C ALA A 133 -8.51 -3.66 9.05
N ARG A 134 -9.43 -2.74 8.71
CA ARG A 134 -10.88 -2.97 8.77
C ARG A 134 -11.44 -3.63 7.52
N ASN A 135 -10.79 -3.43 6.37
CA ASN A 135 -11.22 -3.94 5.08
C ASN A 135 -10.27 -5.05 4.61
N SER A 136 -10.23 -6.13 5.37
CA SER A 136 -9.49 -7.33 4.99
C SER A 136 -10.07 -7.90 3.70
N ARG A 137 -9.45 -7.56 2.56
CA ARG A 137 -9.80 -8.16 1.27
C ARG A 137 -9.27 -9.57 1.20
N GLU A 138 -10.09 -10.47 0.64
CA GLU A 138 -9.62 -11.81 0.33
C GLU A 138 -8.36 -11.73 -0.54
N PHE A 139 -7.40 -12.56 -0.24
CA PHE A 139 -6.17 -12.65 -1.01
C PHE A 139 -6.37 -13.67 -2.11
N ILE A 140 -6.23 -13.27 -3.36
CA ILE A 140 -6.42 -14.14 -4.52
C ILE A 140 -5.09 -14.38 -5.22
N GLY A 141 -4.85 -15.64 -5.59
CA GLY A 141 -3.72 -16.07 -6.41
C GLY A 141 -4.20 -16.65 -7.72
N SER A 142 -3.63 -16.19 -8.82
CA SER A 142 -3.78 -16.76 -10.16
C SER A 142 -2.41 -16.83 -10.83
N SER A 143 -2.33 -17.44 -12.00
CA SER A 143 -1.09 -17.50 -12.79
C SER A 143 -0.53 -16.10 -13.17
N SER A 144 -1.39 -15.08 -13.22
CA SER A 144 -1.03 -13.72 -13.65
C SER A 144 -1.10 -12.66 -12.55
N TYR A 145 -1.68 -12.98 -11.38
CA TYR A 145 -1.87 -12.04 -10.29
C TYR A 145 -1.88 -12.72 -8.93
N CYS A 146 -1.18 -12.15 -7.98
CA CYS A 146 -1.24 -12.52 -6.58
C CYS A 146 -1.34 -11.27 -5.72
N GLY A 147 -2.39 -11.16 -4.91
CA GLY A 147 -2.63 -9.97 -4.10
C GLY A 147 -4.06 -9.86 -3.59
N PRO A 148 -4.40 -8.75 -2.92
CA PRO A 148 -5.75 -8.48 -2.47
C PRO A 148 -6.75 -8.45 -3.62
N ASP A 149 -7.96 -9.01 -3.44
CA ASP A 149 -8.98 -9.01 -4.50
C ASP A 149 -9.24 -7.57 -4.99
N ARG A 150 -9.13 -7.40 -6.30
CA ARG A 150 -9.35 -6.11 -6.98
C ARG A 150 -10.83 -5.82 -7.23
N ARG A 151 -11.71 -6.79 -6.98
CA ARG A 151 -13.14 -6.66 -7.22
C ARG A 151 -13.79 -6.03 -6.01
N PHE A 152 -14.25 -4.78 -6.16
CA PHE A 152 -15.01 -4.11 -5.12
C PHE A 152 -16.42 -4.71 -5.05
N LYS A 153 -16.68 -5.54 -4.05
CA LYS A 153 -18.02 -6.09 -3.81
C LYS A 153 -19.04 -5.04 -3.35
N ASN A 154 -18.61 -3.82 -2.99
CA ASN A 154 -19.43 -2.80 -2.32
C ASN A 154 -19.54 -1.45 -3.05
N LEU A 155 -19.29 -1.36 -4.33
CA LEU A 155 -19.85 -0.23 -5.06
C LEU A 155 -21.35 -0.46 -5.20
N PRO A 156 -22.21 0.51 -4.78
CA PRO A 156 -23.62 0.43 -5.10
C PRO A 156 -23.76 0.16 -6.59
N ARG A 157 -24.64 -0.73 -6.96
CA ARG A 157 -24.89 -1.18 -8.35
C ARG A 157 -25.45 -0.08 -9.27
N ALA A 158 -25.21 1.19 -8.95
CA ALA A 158 -25.85 2.38 -9.52
C ALA A 158 -25.02 3.14 -10.58
N LEU A 159 -23.83 2.69 -10.95
CA LEU A 159 -23.17 3.23 -12.13
C LEU A 159 -23.22 2.20 -13.26
N ASN A 160 -23.91 2.53 -14.34
CA ASN A 160 -23.97 1.72 -15.55
C ASN A 160 -22.55 1.48 -16.11
N ALA A 161 -22.36 0.33 -16.79
CA ALA A 161 -21.05 -0.04 -17.34
C ALA A 161 -20.49 1.00 -18.33
N GLU A 162 -21.36 1.82 -18.90
CA GLU A 162 -21.02 2.93 -19.81
C GLU A 162 -20.47 4.14 -19.05
N GLU A 163 -21.05 4.52 -17.91
CA GLU A 163 -20.53 5.61 -17.06
C GLU A 163 -19.15 5.27 -16.49
N ARG A 164 -18.94 4.02 -16.07
CA ARG A 164 -17.60 3.54 -15.62
C ARG A 164 -16.55 3.59 -16.71
N ARG A 165 -16.93 3.40 -17.97
CA ARG A 165 -16.01 3.53 -19.12
C ARG A 165 -15.74 4.98 -19.47
N ALA A 166 -16.74 5.85 -19.35
CA ALA A 166 -16.58 7.29 -19.58
C ALA A 166 -15.67 7.93 -18.55
N ASP A 167 -15.83 7.60 -17.25
CA ASP A 167 -14.96 8.08 -16.18
C ASP A 167 -13.54 7.52 -16.30
N ALA A 168 -13.38 6.25 -16.66
CA ALA A 168 -12.08 5.64 -16.93
C ALA A 168 -11.39 6.26 -18.16
N LEU A 169 -12.15 6.58 -19.20
CA LEU A 169 -11.65 7.27 -20.40
C LEU A 169 -11.27 8.73 -20.11
N ALA A 170 -12.04 9.43 -19.28
CA ALA A 170 -11.73 10.80 -18.86
C ALA A 170 -10.45 10.85 -17.99
N LEU A 171 -10.25 9.86 -17.12
CA LEU A 171 -9.02 9.70 -16.34
C LEU A 171 -7.82 9.29 -17.21
N MET A 172 -8.05 8.54 -18.30
CA MET A 172 -7.01 8.14 -19.27
C MET A 172 -6.63 9.25 -20.25
N ALA A 173 -7.42 10.32 -20.38
CA ALA A 173 -7.15 11.42 -21.33
C ALA A 173 -5.90 12.23 -20.97
N ASP A 174 -5.42 12.16 -19.73
CA ASP A 174 -4.14 12.74 -19.30
C ASP A 174 -3.41 11.80 -18.32
N PRO A 175 -2.63 10.84 -18.83
CA PRO A 175 -1.89 9.89 -18.01
C PRO A 175 -0.79 10.54 -17.14
N ALA A 176 -0.42 11.79 -17.41
CA ALA A 176 0.56 12.54 -16.63
C ALA A 176 -0.07 13.39 -15.51
N ARG A 177 -1.40 13.47 -15.43
CA ARG A 177 -2.07 14.23 -14.38
C ARG A 177 -1.80 13.63 -13.02
N ALA A 178 -1.22 14.42 -12.13
CA ALA A 178 -1.06 14.02 -10.73
C ALA A 178 -2.43 13.84 -10.06
N MET A 179 -2.66 12.67 -9.48
CA MET A 179 -3.89 12.35 -8.74
C MET A 179 -3.83 12.89 -7.33
N SER A 180 -4.97 13.32 -6.80
CA SER A 180 -5.09 13.61 -5.37
C SER A 180 -5.04 12.31 -4.55
N GLN A 181 -4.82 12.42 -3.24
CA GLN A 181 -4.84 11.24 -2.36
C GLN A 181 -6.25 10.59 -2.32
N ASP A 182 -7.29 11.39 -2.50
CA ASP A 182 -8.68 10.88 -2.53
C ASP A 182 -8.96 10.10 -3.82
N ASP A 183 -8.47 10.59 -4.97
CA ASP A 183 -8.54 9.85 -6.24
C ASP A 183 -7.79 8.51 -6.16
N VAL A 184 -6.57 8.53 -5.58
CA VAL A 184 -5.79 7.31 -5.32
C VAL A 184 -6.57 6.34 -4.44
N SER A 185 -7.20 6.86 -3.41
CA SER A 185 -7.97 6.04 -2.46
C SER A 185 -9.17 5.38 -3.13
N ALA A 186 -9.87 6.11 -3.99
CA ALA A 186 -11.01 5.57 -4.74
C ALA A 186 -10.64 4.40 -5.65
N LEU A 187 -9.38 4.32 -6.12
CA LEU A 187 -8.89 3.20 -6.94
C LEU A 187 -8.49 1.96 -6.13
N PHE A 188 -8.30 2.11 -4.84
CA PHE A 188 -8.05 0.99 -3.92
C PHE A 188 -9.30 0.58 -3.11
N GLY A 189 -10.39 1.38 -3.17
CA GLY A 189 -11.71 1.13 -2.59
C GLY A 189 -11.92 1.75 -1.24
#